data_f9effeb19033938e5993421d2a79e526
#
_entry.id   f9effeb19033938e5993421d2a79e526
#
_cell.length_a   1.000
_cell.length_b   1.000
_cell.length_c   1.000
_cell.angle_alpha   90.00
_cell.angle_beta   90.00
_cell.angle_gamma   90.00
#
_symmetry.space_group_name_H-M   'P 1'
#
loop_
_entity.id
_entity.type
_entity.pdbx_description
1 polymer ?
#
loop_
_entity_poly.entity_id
_entity_poly.type
_entity_poly.pdbx_seq_one_letter_code
_entity_poly.pdbx_strand_id
1 'polypeptide(L)'
;MKTALAASGQTESEAIRMKEKSQVADIDRSVYDIRDKEDDAYRMQEGLTPETIDKLSKEKDDPVWMQQFRLQSLQIYNEMPVPDWGPSIEGLDMDHIATYVRPKTDMKNDWKDIPQDIKDTFERLGIPQAERKSLAGVGAQYDSELVYHNVRDEVAAQGVVYTDMESALKGEYADMVHKYFMKLVTPRDHKFAALHGAVWSGGSFVYVPKGVQVSIPLQSYFRLNAKGAGQFEHTLIIVDEGASLHFIEGCSAPKYNVANLHAGCVELYVKKNAKLRYSTIENWSKNMYNLNTKRALVEEGGVIEWVSGSFGSHVGCLYPVSYTHLRAHET
;
A
#
# COMPACT_ATOMS: atom_id res chain seq x y z
N MET A 1 -52.95 -27.41 17.42
CA MET A 1 -52.02 -26.73 18.33
C MET A 1 -50.65 -27.42 18.29
N LYS A 2 -50.02 -27.51 17.08
CA LYS A 2 -48.69 -28.10 16.87
C LYS A 2 -47.88 -27.40 15.75
N THR A 3 -48.11 -26.09 15.54
CA THR A 3 -47.42 -25.36 14.46
C THR A 3 -46.79 -24.03 14.93
N ALA A 4 -46.67 -23.83 16.25
CA ALA A 4 -46.12 -22.58 16.79
C ALA A 4 -44.76 -22.75 17.52
N LEU A 5 -44.16 -23.94 17.54
CA LEU A 5 -42.91 -24.21 18.27
C LEU A 5 -41.66 -24.34 17.39
N ALA A 6 -41.81 -24.21 16.08
CA ALA A 6 -40.65 -24.32 15.19
C ALA A 6 -40.02 -22.95 14.80
N ALA A 7 -40.71 -21.84 15.11
CA ALA A 7 -40.20 -20.49 14.74
C ALA A 7 -39.35 -19.82 15.85
N SER A 8 -39.44 -20.32 17.12
CA SER A 8 -38.67 -19.72 18.24
C SER A 8 -37.23 -20.24 18.37
N GLY A 9 -36.98 -21.43 17.87
CA GLY A 9 -35.64 -22.04 17.98
C GLY A 9 -34.59 -21.48 17.01
N GLN A 10 -35.02 -20.98 15.86
CA GLN A 10 -34.09 -20.35 14.90
C GLN A 10 -33.70 -18.92 15.30
N THR A 11 -34.65 -18.18 15.89
CA THR A 11 -34.39 -16.81 16.36
C THR A 11 -33.50 -16.75 17.61
N GLU A 12 -33.60 -17.76 18.50
CA GLU A 12 -32.74 -17.83 19.68
C GLU A 12 -31.30 -18.25 19.33
N SER A 13 -31.14 -19.17 18.39
CA SER A 13 -29.84 -19.59 17.84
C SER A 13 -29.17 -18.46 17.05
N GLU A 14 -29.91 -17.66 16.26
CA GLU A 14 -29.41 -16.49 15.56
C GLU A 14 -29.11 -15.35 16.55
N ALA A 15 -29.91 -15.12 17.56
CA ALA A 15 -29.65 -14.11 18.59
C ALA A 15 -28.45 -14.49 19.47
N ILE A 16 -28.25 -15.77 19.76
CA ILE A 16 -27.04 -16.27 20.45
C ILE A 16 -25.81 -16.15 19.56
N ARG A 17 -25.90 -16.51 18.26
CA ARG A 17 -24.84 -16.31 17.29
C ARG A 17 -24.51 -14.83 17.07
N MET A 18 -25.48 -13.93 17.13
CA MET A 18 -25.26 -12.48 17.09
C MET A 18 -24.63 -11.94 18.38
N LYS A 19 -24.98 -12.50 19.55
CA LYS A 19 -24.39 -12.14 20.86
C LYS A 19 -22.96 -12.65 21.01
N GLU A 20 -22.61 -13.80 20.44
CA GLU A 20 -21.25 -14.32 20.45
C GLU A 20 -20.32 -13.60 19.41
N LYS A 21 -20.89 -12.89 18.46
CA LYS A 21 -20.13 -12.21 17.39
C LYS A 21 -19.52 -10.86 17.79
N SER A 22 -19.74 -10.33 18.97
CA SER A 22 -19.14 -9.05 19.34
C SER A 22 -19.04 -8.86 20.85
N GLN A 23 -18.05 -9.48 21.46
CA GLN A 23 -17.48 -8.93 22.71
C GLN A 23 -16.43 -7.84 22.47
N VAL A 24 -16.06 -7.55 21.25
CA VAL A 24 -15.38 -6.30 20.92
C VAL A 24 -16.47 -5.27 20.69
N ALA A 25 -16.95 -4.72 21.82
CA ALA A 25 -17.78 -3.52 21.82
C ALA A 25 -17.14 -2.46 20.90
N ASP A 26 -17.96 -1.66 20.29
CA ASP A 26 -17.59 -0.61 19.36
C ASP A 26 -16.30 0.12 19.78
N ILE A 27 -15.20 -0.24 19.12
CA ILE A 27 -13.99 0.57 19.21
C ILE A 27 -14.37 1.94 18.68
N ASP A 28 -14.27 2.95 19.52
CA ASP A 28 -14.48 4.33 19.07
C ASP A 28 -13.46 4.68 18.00
N ARG A 29 -13.93 4.70 16.76
CA ARG A 29 -13.10 5.01 15.58
C ARG A 29 -13.10 6.50 15.25
N SER A 30 -13.79 7.34 16.01
CA SER A 30 -13.89 8.78 15.74
C SER A 30 -12.52 9.46 15.62
N VAL A 31 -11.53 8.96 16.38
CA VAL A 31 -10.14 9.42 16.31
C VAL A 31 -9.51 9.14 14.95
N TYR A 32 -9.92 8.07 14.26
CA TYR A 32 -9.35 7.63 12.98
C TYR A 32 -10.16 8.12 11.77
N ASP A 33 -11.42 8.51 11.97
CA ASP A 33 -12.32 9.01 10.92
C ASP A 33 -12.16 10.52 10.66
N ILE A 34 -10.98 11.07 10.97
CA ILE A 34 -10.62 12.46 10.67
C ILE A 34 -10.63 12.64 9.17
N ARG A 35 -11.29 13.70 8.71
CA ARG A 35 -11.32 14.12 7.31
C ARG A 35 -10.73 15.51 7.21
N ASP A 36 -9.72 15.65 6.38
CA ASP A 36 -9.29 16.96 5.96
C ASP A 36 -10.21 17.47 4.85
N LYS A 37 -10.20 18.77 4.59
CA LYS A 37 -10.95 19.34 3.48
C LYS A 37 -10.45 18.72 2.18
N GLU A 38 -11.36 18.38 1.29
CA GLU A 38 -11.03 18.02 -0.08
C GLU A 38 -10.54 19.29 -0.78
N ASP A 39 -9.22 19.45 -0.87
CA ASP A 39 -8.55 20.57 -1.50
C ASP A 39 -7.39 20.05 -2.36
N ASP A 40 -7.76 19.31 -3.40
CA ASP A 40 -6.81 18.67 -4.29
C ASP A 40 -6.21 19.70 -5.27
N ALA A 41 -4.90 19.61 -5.54
CA ALA A 41 -4.29 20.36 -6.63
C ALA A 41 -4.69 19.80 -7.98
N TYR A 42 -4.89 18.48 -8.04
CA TYR A 42 -5.31 17.77 -9.23
C TYR A 42 -6.05 16.48 -8.84
N ARG A 43 -7.14 16.21 -9.53
CA ARG A 43 -7.87 14.95 -9.45
C ARG A 43 -8.07 14.41 -10.85
N MET A 44 -7.63 13.19 -11.09
CA MET A 44 -7.79 12.54 -12.38
C MET A 44 -9.28 12.25 -12.65
N GLN A 45 -9.69 12.38 -13.89
CA GLN A 45 -11.01 11.98 -14.33
C GLN A 45 -11.21 10.48 -14.05
N GLU A 46 -12.39 10.13 -13.58
CA GLU A 46 -12.81 8.75 -13.35
C GLU A 46 -12.79 7.96 -14.66
N GLY A 47 -12.66 6.62 -14.52
CA GLY A 47 -12.58 5.69 -15.64
C GLY A 47 -11.14 5.34 -16.05
N LEU A 48 -11.01 4.09 -16.52
CA LEU A 48 -9.72 3.49 -16.92
C LEU A 48 -9.66 3.38 -18.45
N THR A 49 -9.14 4.41 -19.10
CA THR A 49 -8.95 4.45 -20.54
C THR A 49 -7.47 4.68 -20.90
N PRO A 50 -7.03 4.34 -22.12
CA PRO A 50 -5.67 4.66 -22.56
C PRO A 50 -5.32 6.15 -22.40
N GLU A 51 -6.29 7.05 -22.60
CA GLU A 51 -6.12 8.49 -22.48
C GLU A 51 -5.89 8.91 -21.01
N THR A 52 -6.62 8.29 -20.05
CA THR A 52 -6.40 8.57 -18.62
C THR A 52 -5.04 8.05 -18.15
N ILE A 53 -4.59 6.89 -18.65
CA ILE A 53 -3.27 6.35 -18.35
C ILE A 53 -2.16 7.21 -18.97
N ASP A 54 -2.32 7.68 -20.20
CA ASP A 54 -1.35 8.58 -20.85
C ASP A 54 -1.24 9.92 -20.08
N LYS A 55 -2.37 10.47 -19.60
CA LYS A 55 -2.37 11.66 -18.75
C LYS A 55 -1.64 11.42 -17.43
N LEU A 56 -1.88 10.27 -16.77
CA LEU A 56 -1.19 9.91 -15.55
C LEU A 56 0.32 9.83 -15.78
N SER A 57 0.74 9.15 -16.84
CA SER A 57 2.15 9.00 -17.18
C SER A 57 2.83 10.34 -17.44
N LYS A 58 2.14 11.28 -18.09
CA LYS A 58 2.62 12.65 -18.29
C LYS A 58 2.69 13.45 -16.99
N GLU A 59 1.68 13.33 -16.14
CA GLU A 59 1.63 14.00 -14.83
C GLU A 59 2.77 13.52 -13.92
N LYS A 60 3.13 12.23 -14.02
CA LYS A 60 4.22 11.61 -13.26
C LYS A 60 5.60 11.79 -13.91
N ASP A 61 5.66 12.36 -15.13
CA ASP A 61 6.90 12.48 -15.92
C ASP A 61 7.62 11.11 -16.04
N ASP A 62 6.84 10.10 -16.44
CA ASP A 62 7.34 8.72 -16.54
C ASP A 62 8.35 8.57 -17.70
N PRO A 63 9.39 7.75 -17.54
CA PRO A 63 10.21 7.33 -18.67
C PRO A 63 9.38 6.49 -19.65
N VAL A 64 9.78 6.49 -20.92
CA VAL A 64 9.05 5.84 -22.03
C VAL A 64 8.67 4.38 -21.73
N TRP A 65 9.58 3.63 -21.12
CA TRP A 65 9.31 2.22 -20.78
C TRP A 65 8.20 2.07 -19.74
N MET A 66 8.09 2.99 -18.78
CA MET A 66 7.05 2.98 -17.76
C MET A 66 5.68 3.34 -18.37
N GLN A 67 5.61 4.33 -19.25
CA GLN A 67 4.39 4.65 -20.01
C GLN A 67 3.89 3.42 -20.79
N GLN A 68 4.78 2.75 -21.50
CA GLN A 68 4.45 1.52 -22.23
C GLN A 68 3.99 0.41 -21.30
N PHE A 69 4.66 0.23 -20.16
CA PHE A 69 4.29 -0.74 -19.14
C PHE A 69 2.89 -0.49 -18.58
N ARG A 70 2.54 0.77 -18.29
CA ARG A 70 1.20 1.14 -17.83
C ARG A 70 0.12 0.79 -18.85
N LEU A 71 0.33 1.13 -20.12
CA LEU A 71 -0.61 0.84 -21.21
C LEU A 71 -0.79 -0.66 -21.44
N GLN A 72 0.30 -1.43 -21.38
CA GLN A 72 0.23 -2.90 -21.44
C GLN A 72 -0.52 -3.49 -20.24
N SER A 73 -0.29 -2.94 -19.06
CA SER A 73 -0.99 -3.36 -17.84
C SER A 73 -2.50 -3.07 -17.93
N LEU A 74 -2.89 -1.93 -18.49
CA LEU A 74 -4.29 -1.61 -18.76
C LEU A 74 -4.93 -2.60 -19.74
N GLN A 75 -4.22 -2.97 -20.80
CA GLN A 75 -4.71 -3.99 -21.73
C GLN A 75 -4.95 -5.31 -21.01
N ILE A 76 -3.98 -5.77 -20.21
CA ILE A 76 -4.11 -6.99 -19.42
C ILE A 76 -5.28 -6.89 -18.44
N TYR A 77 -5.47 -5.75 -17.77
CA TYR A 77 -6.60 -5.51 -16.88
C TYR A 77 -7.94 -5.71 -17.59
N ASN A 78 -8.09 -5.18 -18.82
CA ASN A 78 -9.31 -5.31 -19.60
C ASN A 78 -9.59 -6.75 -20.03
N GLU A 79 -8.55 -7.54 -20.31
CA GLU A 79 -8.65 -8.93 -20.73
C GLU A 79 -8.92 -9.90 -19.56
N MET A 80 -8.46 -9.56 -18.34
CA MET A 80 -8.53 -10.48 -17.20
C MET A 80 -9.89 -10.43 -16.50
N PRO A 81 -10.45 -11.58 -16.12
CA PRO A 81 -11.63 -11.63 -15.25
C PRO A 81 -11.27 -11.20 -13.82
N VAL A 82 -12.29 -10.82 -13.06
CA VAL A 82 -12.16 -10.67 -11.61
C VAL A 82 -11.83 -12.05 -11.03
N PRO A 83 -10.86 -12.16 -10.10
CA PRO A 83 -10.52 -13.43 -9.46
C PRO A 83 -11.71 -14.04 -8.73
N ASP A 84 -11.96 -15.32 -8.93
CA ASP A 84 -13.02 -16.09 -8.28
C ASP A 84 -12.58 -16.77 -6.98
N TRP A 85 -11.27 -16.78 -6.72
CA TRP A 85 -10.67 -17.33 -5.50
C TRP A 85 -10.61 -16.31 -4.34
N GLY A 86 -10.90 -15.03 -4.60
CA GLY A 86 -10.91 -13.96 -3.61
C GLY A 86 -12.29 -13.68 -3.02
N PRO A 87 -12.41 -12.73 -2.09
CA PRO A 87 -13.71 -12.28 -1.60
C PRO A 87 -14.49 -11.57 -2.70
N SER A 88 -15.82 -11.55 -2.58
CA SER A 88 -16.67 -10.73 -3.46
C SER A 88 -16.30 -9.25 -3.33
N ILE A 89 -16.20 -8.59 -4.48
CA ILE A 89 -15.99 -7.14 -4.59
C ILE A 89 -17.27 -6.41 -5.01
N GLU A 90 -18.43 -7.04 -4.79
CA GLU A 90 -19.73 -6.41 -5.06
C GLU A 90 -19.82 -5.04 -4.38
N GLY A 91 -20.29 -4.05 -5.12
CA GLY A 91 -20.35 -2.64 -4.68
C GLY A 91 -19.08 -1.81 -4.97
N LEU A 92 -17.99 -2.42 -5.48
CA LEU A 92 -16.85 -1.68 -6.03
C LEU A 92 -17.10 -1.40 -7.52
N ASP A 93 -17.27 -0.13 -7.85
CA ASP A 93 -17.41 0.35 -9.22
C ASP A 93 -16.14 1.08 -9.64
N MET A 94 -15.32 0.43 -10.48
CA MET A 94 -14.05 0.99 -10.94
C MET A 94 -14.20 2.19 -11.86
N ASP A 95 -15.35 2.33 -12.51
CA ASP A 95 -15.63 3.49 -13.39
C ASP A 95 -15.87 4.78 -12.60
N HIS A 96 -16.11 4.66 -11.27
CA HIS A 96 -16.31 5.77 -10.34
C HIS A 96 -15.21 5.90 -9.28
N ILE A 97 -14.05 5.27 -9.49
CA ILE A 97 -12.86 5.45 -8.65
C ILE A 97 -11.87 6.40 -9.33
N ALA A 98 -11.55 7.52 -8.67
CA ALA A 98 -10.45 8.36 -9.11
C ALA A 98 -9.12 7.64 -8.81
N THR A 99 -8.36 7.34 -9.84
CA THR A 99 -7.14 6.53 -9.71
C THR A 99 -5.89 7.34 -9.34
N TYR A 100 -5.98 8.66 -9.37
CA TYR A 100 -4.90 9.54 -8.96
C TYR A 100 -5.46 10.86 -8.41
N VAL A 101 -4.96 11.25 -7.23
CA VAL A 101 -5.31 12.51 -6.56
C VAL A 101 -4.03 13.12 -6.00
N ARG A 102 -3.67 14.32 -6.47
CA ARG A 102 -2.50 15.06 -5.99
C ARG A 102 -2.93 16.14 -4.99
N PRO A 103 -2.39 16.12 -3.75
CA PRO A 103 -2.63 17.16 -2.77
C PRO A 103 -1.94 18.48 -3.19
N LYS A 104 -2.32 19.59 -2.54
CA LYS A 104 -1.71 20.93 -2.77
C LYS A 104 -0.35 21.13 -2.12
N THR A 105 0.37 20.08 -1.83
CA THR A 105 1.70 20.16 -1.25
C THR A 105 2.68 19.29 -2.00
N ASP A 106 3.86 19.80 -2.25
CA ASP A 106 4.97 19.01 -2.76
C ASP A 106 5.68 18.29 -1.61
N MET A 107 6.48 17.28 -1.95
CA MET A 107 7.32 16.57 -0.98
C MET A 107 8.23 17.54 -0.22
N LYS A 108 8.29 17.38 1.10
CA LYS A 108 9.13 18.17 2.02
C LYS A 108 10.08 17.26 2.80
N ASN A 109 11.29 17.72 3.03
CA ASN A 109 12.29 17.03 3.86
C ASN A 109 12.26 17.50 5.31
N ASP A 110 11.70 18.69 5.61
CA ASP A 110 11.47 19.18 6.96
C ASP A 110 9.97 19.13 7.29
N TRP A 111 9.63 18.46 8.38
CA TRP A 111 8.25 18.37 8.87
C TRP A 111 7.59 19.72 9.10
N LYS A 112 8.38 20.76 9.41
CA LYS A 112 7.85 22.12 9.63
C LYS A 112 7.16 22.69 8.39
N ASP A 113 7.61 22.31 7.20
CA ASP A 113 7.16 22.86 5.93
C ASP A 113 5.90 22.17 5.39
N ILE A 114 5.42 21.11 6.05
CA ILE A 114 4.16 20.42 5.71
C ILE A 114 2.97 21.29 6.16
N PRO A 115 1.87 21.34 5.37
CA PRO A 115 0.62 21.99 5.77
C PRO A 115 0.10 21.48 7.14
N GLN A 116 -0.48 22.38 7.94
CA GLN A 116 -0.83 22.07 9.32
C GLN A 116 -1.92 21.00 9.44
N ASP A 117 -2.91 21.00 8.57
CA ASP A 117 -3.98 20.01 8.50
C ASP A 117 -3.43 18.59 8.25
N ILE A 118 -2.50 18.46 7.31
CA ILE A 118 -1.80 17.19 7.02
C ILE A 118 -0.97 16.77 8.24
N LYS A 119 -0.24 17.70 8.88
CA LYS A 119 0.50 17.40 10.13
C LYS A 119 -0.42 16.85 11.21
N ASP A 120 -1.52 17.56 11.46
CA ASP A 120 -2.49 17.20 12.51
C ASP A 120 -3.06 15.80 12.26
N THR A 121 -3.32 15.46 10.98
CA THR A 121 -3.77 14.13 10.58
C THR A 121 -2.73 13.07 10.89
N PHE A 122 -1.49 13.24 10.48
CA PHE A 122 -0.43 12.27 10.74
C PHE A 122 -0.08 12.16 12.23
N GLU A 123 -0.08 13.26 12.99
CA GLU A 123 0.17 13.24 14.43
C GLU A 123 -0.89 12.48 15.22
N ARG A 124 -2.15 12.53 14.77
CA ARG A 124 -3.26 11.79 15.40
C ARG A 124 -3.29 10.32 15.01
N LEU A 125 -2.84 9.97 13.79
CA LEU A 125 -3.03 8.66 13.20
C LEU A 125 -1.85 7.70 13.34
N GLY A 126 -0.70 8.14 13.85
CA GLY A 126 0.38 7.22 14.13
C GLY A 126 1.77 7.60 13.66
N ILE A 127 2.04 8.89 13.38
CA ILE A 127 3.42 9.37 13.24
C ILE A 127 3.67 10.53 14.22
N PRO A 128 3.51 10.32 15.53
CA PRO A 128 3.77 11.35 16.51
C PRO A 128 5.26 11.75 16.47
N GLN A 129 5.56 12.95 16.92
CA GLN A 129 6.92 13.49 16.93
C GLN A 129 7.95 12.55 17.60
N ALA A 130 7.51 11.82 18.63
CA ALA A 130 8.37 10.85 19.34
C ALA A 130 8.80 9.70 18.42
N GLU A 131 7.90 9.16 17.58
CA GLU A 131 8.23 8.09 16.63
C GLU A 131 9.15 8.59 15.52
N ARG A 132 8.88 9.76 14.93
CA ARG A 132 9.78 10.37 13.94
C ARG A 132 11.21 10.53 14.43
N LYS A 133 11.39 10.85 15.71
CA LYS A 133 12.71 10.98 16.32
C LYS A 133 13.39 9.65 16.65
N SER A 134 12.64 8.60 16.83
CA SER A 134 13.17 7.28 17.20
C SER A 134 13.48 6.38 16.01
N LEU A 135 12.85 6.61 14.85
CA LEU A 135 13.02 5.80 13.64
C LEU A 135 14.26 6.20 12.82
N ALA A 136 14.79 5.25 12.05
CA ALA A 136 15.92 5.47 11.14
C ALA A 136 15.57 6.31 9.91
N GLY A 137 14.30 6.30 9.53
CA GLY A 137 13.75 7.11 8.45
C GLY A 137 12.23 6.99 8.43
N VAL A 138 11.57 8.04 7.94
CA VAL A 138 10.11 8.13 7.86
C VAL A 138 9.70 8.71 6.51
N GLY A 139 8.76 8.04 5.85
CA GLY A 139 8.03 8.55 4.69
C GLY A 139 6.55 8.72 5.04
N ALA A 140 5.92 9.76 4.53
CA ALA A 140 4.49 9.99 4.68
C ALA A 140 3.88 10.33 3.32
N GLN A 141 2.93 9.51 2.89
CA GLN A 141 2.15 9.71 1.68
C GLN A 141 0.74 10.15 2.04
N TYR A 142 0.24 11.15 1.32
CA TYR A 142 -1.12 11.64 1.42
C TYR A 142 -1.79 11.56 0.05
N ASP A 143 -2.87 10.80 -0.03
CA ASP A 143 -3.50 10.39 -1.27
C ASP A 143 -2.51 9.70 -2.23
N SER A 144 -2.23 10.23 -3.40
CA SER A 144 -1.36 9.61 -4.39
C SER A 144 0.10 10.07 -4.34
N GLU A 145 0.48 10.98 -3.42
CA GLU A 145 1.82 11.59 -3.41
C GLU A 145 2.51 11.50 -2.06
N LEU A 146 3.83 11.28 -2.10
CA LEU A 146 4.66 11.45 -0.93
C LEU A 146 4.76 12.94 -0.56
N VAL A 147 4.41 13.28 0.68
CA VAL A 147 4.41 14.67 1.18
C VAL A 147 5.55 14.94 2.14
N TYR A 148 6.11 13.90 2.74
CA TYR A 148 7.24 14.00 3.66
C TYR A 148 8.16 12.80 3.51
N HIS A 149 9.46 13.07 3.56
CA HIS A 149 10.48 12.03 3.58
C HIS A 149 11.72 12.51 4.34
N ASN A 150 12.24 11.62 5.20
CA ASN A 150 13.49 11.87 5.93
C ASN A 150 14.18 10.55 6.25
N VAL A 151 15.51 10.52 6.15
CA VAL A 151 16.38 9.42 6.57
C VAL A 151 17.48 10.02 7.46
N ARG A 152 17.85 9.34 8.52
CA ARG A 152 18.96 9.77 9.36
C ARG A 152 20.29 9.68 8.63
N ASP A 153 21.14 10.70 8.81
CA ASP A 153 22.46 10.78 8.16
C ASP A 153 23.32 9.55 8.46
N GLU A 154 23.27 9.01 9.67
CA GLU A 154 24.02 7.82 10.09
C GLU A 154 23.59 6.54 9.36
N VAL A 155 22.33 6.46 8.90
CA VAL A 155 21.79 5.35 8.12
C VAL A 155 22.14 5.54 6.64
N ALA A 156 21.97 6.74 6.13
CA ALA A 156 22.36 7.11 4.76
C ALA A 156 23.87 6.95 4.53
N ALA A 157 24.70 7.29 5.52
CA ALA A 157 26.17 7.14 5.46
C ALA A 157 26.62 5.67 5.36
N GLN A 158 25.77 4.70 5.72
CA GLN A 158 26.01 3.27 5.48
C GLN A 158 25.64 2.81 4.07
N GLY A 159 25.20 3.73 3.21
CA GLY A 159 24.74 3.45 1.85
C GLY A 159 23.31 2.92 1.78
N VAL A 160 22.54 2.98 2.87
CA VAL A 160 21.13 2.63 2.88
C VAL A 160 20.36 3.68 2.09
N VAL A 161 19.61 3.22 1.12
CA VAL A 161 18.71 4.06 0.32
C VAL A 161 17.28 3.87 0.82
N TYR A 162 16.64 4.96 1.10
CA TYR A 162 15.18 5.02 1.31
C TYR A 162 14.67 6.28 0.64
N THR A 163 13.81 6.12 -0.35
CA THR A 163 13.21 7.23 -1.11
C THR A 163 11.83 6.82 -1.62
N ASP A 164 11.13 7.73 -2.28
CA ASP A 164 9.89 7.39 -2.99
C ASP A 164 10.19 6.66 -4.32
N MET A 165 9.20 5.93 -4.80
CA MET A 165 9.34 5.11 -6.01
C MET A 165 9.54 5.95 -7.28
N GLU A 166 8.90 7.13 -7.39
CA GLU A 166 9.07 8.00 -8.57
C GLU A 166 10.47 8.61 -8.64
N SER A 167 11.01 9.03 -7.50
CA SER A 167 12.40 9.51 -7.42
C SER A 167 13.40 8.40 -7.77
N ALA A 168 13.17 7.18 -7.26
CA ALA A 168 14.00 6.04 -7.59
C ALA A 168 13.90 5.66 -9.09
N LEU A 169 12.71 5.72 -9.68
CA LEU A 169 12.44 5.42 -11.08
C LEU A 169 13.20 6.34 -12.05
N LYS A 170 13.37 7.60 -11.68
CA LYS A 170 13.94 8.64 -12.55
C LYS A 170 15.37 9.03 -12.18
N GLY A 171 15.84 8.64 -11.01
CA GLY A 171 17.13 9.03 -10.44
C GLY A 171 18.23 7.99 -10.62
N GLU A 172 19.16 8.01 -9.69
CA GLU A 172 20.34 7.14 -9.65
C GLU A 172 19.99 5.65 -9.62
N TYR A 173 18.80 5.29 -9.10
CA TYR A 173 18.35 3.90 -8.94
C TYR A 173 17.46 3.40 -10.06
N ALA A 174 17.32 4.16 -11.17
CA ALA A 174 16.44 3.83 -12.30
C ALA A 174 16.68 2.42 -12.87
N ASP A 175 17.95 2.02 -13.05
CA ASP A 175 18.30 0.68 -13.54
C ASP A 175 17.89 -0.41 -12.56
N MET A 176 18.02 -0.17 -11.25
CA MET A 176 17.61 -1.09 -10.21
C MET A 176 16.08 -1.22 -10.18
N VAL A 177 15.36 -0.12 -10.27
CA VAL A 177 13.90 -0.13 -10.38
C VAL A 177 13.47 -0.90 -11.62
N HIS A 178 14.03 -0.61 -12.79
CA HIS A 178 13.70 -1.33 -14.02
C HIS A 178 13.95 -2.84 -13.94
N LYS A 179 14.99 -3.25 -13.20
CA LYS A 179 15.33 -4.65 -12.98
C LYS A 179 14.33 -5.39 -12.09
N TYR A 180 13.79 -4.73 -11.06
CA TYR A 180 13.04 -5.39 -10.00
C TYR A 180 11.55 -5.06 -9.97
N PHE A 181 11.13 -3.92 -10.52
CA PHE A 181 9.74 -3.44 -10.49
C PHE A 181 8.79 -4.40 -11.21
N MET A 182 7.76 -4.83 -10.52
CA MET A 182 6.72 -5.76 -10.99
C MET A 182 7.28 -7.04 -11.65
N LYS A 183 8.30 -7.63 -11.01
CA LYS A 183 8.87 -8.92 -11.42
C LYS A 183 8.39 -10.08 -10.53
N LEU A 184 8.07 -9.82 -9.27
CA LEU A 184 7.46 -10.82 -8.37
C LEU A 184 5.93 -10.75 -8.42
N VAL A 185 5.38 -9.55 -8.56
CA VAL A 185 3.95 -9.32 -8.83
C VAL A 185 3.81 -8.83 -10.25
N THR A 186 3.61 -9.73 -11.20
CA THR A 186 3.45 -9.31 -12.60
C THR A 186 2.01 -8.85 -12.88
N PRO A 187 1.78 -8.00 -13.90
CA PRO A 187 0.42 -7.63 -14.31
C PRO A 187 -0.46 -8.83 -14.69
N ARG A 188 0.14 -9.99 -14.97
CA ARG A 188 -0.58 -11.23 -15.30
C ARG A 188 -0.90 -12.11 -14.10
N ASP A 189 -0.54 -11.71 -12.89
CA ASP A 189 -0.83 -12.46 -11.66
C ASP A 189 -2.36 -12.52 -11.39
N HIS A 190 -3.02 -11.37 -11.45
CA HIS A 190 -4.48 -11.25 -11.39
C HIS A 190 -4.92 -9.82 -11.78
N LYS A 191 -6.23 -9.62 -11.98
CA LYS A 191 -6.80 -8.34 -12.45
C LYS A 191 -6.35 -7.11 -11.65
N PHE A 192 -6.23 -7.21 -10.31
CA PHE A 192 -5.82 -6.07 -9.47
C PHE A 192 -4.31 -5.82 -9.53
N ALA A 193 -3.49 -6.82 -9.86
CA ALA A 193 -2.08 -6.59 -10.16
C ALA A 193 -1.91 -5.87 -11.51
N ALA A 194 -2.74 -6.20 -12.51
CA ALA A 194 -2.80 -5.47 -13.76
C ALA A 194 -3.27 -4.01 -13.55
N LEU A 195 -4.32 -3.81 -12.74
CA LEU A 195 -4.78 -2.47 -12.35
C LEU A 195 -3.65 -1.67 -11.71
N HIS A 196 -2.97 -2.27 -10.71
CA HIS A 196 -1.84 -1.63 -10.05
C HIS A 196 -0.77 -1.21 -11.06
N GLY A 197 -0.35 -2.11 -11.96
CA GLY A 197 0.63 -1.80 -13.01
C GLY A 197 0.23 -0.63 -13.90
N ALA A 198 -1.07 -0.44 -14.16
CA ALA A 198 -1.58 0.65 -14.99
C ALA A 198 -1.59 2.01 -14.27
N VAL A 199 -1.94 2.03 -12.95
CA VAL A 199 -2.27 3.28 -12.24
C VAL A 199 -1.42 3.55 -11.00
N TRP A 200 -0.40 2.76 -10.71
CA TRP A 200 0.42 2.94 -9.51
C TRP A 200 0.96 4.37 -9.37
N SER A 201 1.01 4.85 -8.14
CA SER A 201 1.58 6.14 -7.77
C SER A 201 2.01 6.11 -6.30
N GLY A 202 3.12 6.78 -5.99
CA GLY A 202 3.70 6.79 -4.66
C GLY A 202 4.31 5.44 -4.26
N GLY A 203 4.52 5.29 -2.98
CA GLY A 203 5.15 4.12 -2.39
C GLY A 203 6.62 4.34 -2.05
N SER A 204 7.31 3.25 -1.69
CA SER A 204 8.64 3.30 -1.10
C SER A 204 9.64 2.45 -1.88
N PHE A 205 10.81 3.02 -2.15
CA PHE A 205 11.98 2.30 -2.60
C PHE A 205 13.01 2.22 -1.49
N VAL A 206 13.42 1.00 -1.13
CA VAL A 206 14.46 0.75 -0.11
C VAL A 206 15.52 -0.20 -0.65
N TYR A 207 16.77 0.19 -0.52
CA TYR A 207 17.91 -0.67 -0.76
C TYR A 207 18.85 -0.67 0.45
N VAL A 208 19.11 -1.84 0.99
CA VAL A 208 20.07 -2.04 2.09
C VAL A 208 21.29 -2.78 1.53
N PRO A 209 22.47 -2.14 1.50
CA PRO A 209 23.69 -2.75 0.94
C PRO A 209 24.15 -4.00 1.69
N LYS A 210 24.93 -4.81 1.00
CA LYS A 210 25.52 -6.05 1.51
C LYS A 210 26.15 -5.89 2.89
N GLY A 211 25.74 -6.72 3.83
CA GLY A 211 26.28 -6.80 5.20
C GLY A 211 25.81 -5.70 6.14
N VAL A 212 25.07 -4.70 5.67
CA VAL A 212 24.60 -3.57 6.50
C VAL A 212 23.46 -4.03 7.42
N GLN A 213 23.58 -3.70 8.72
CA GLN A 213 22.60 -4.02 9.74
C GLN A 213 21.83 -2.74 10.14
N VAL A 214 20.62 -2.57 9.65
CA VAL A 214 19.77 -1.44 10.03
C VAL A 214 19.04 -1.80 11.32
N SER A 215 19.59 -1.36 12.46
CA SER A 215 19.10 -1.74 13.80
C SER A 215 17.81 -1.01 14.22
N ILE A 216 17.55 0.15 13.64
CA ILE A 216 16.35 0.97 13.91
C ILE A 216 15.43 0.88 12.70
N PRO A 217 14.11 0.67 12.90
CA PRO A 217 13.20 0.52 11.77
C PRO A 217 13.13 1.76 10.86
N LEU A 218 12.89 1.51 9.56
CA LEU A 218 12.35 2.48 8.62
C LEU A 218 10.82 2.38 8.61
N GLN A 219 10.12 3.48 8.39
CA GLN A 219 8.66 3.49 8.36
C GLN A 219 8.12 4.30 7.18
N SER A 220 7.10 3.76 6.51
CA SER A 220 6.21 4.52 5.62
C SER A 220 4.82 4.58 6.22
N TYR A 221 4.12 5.68 6.01
CA TYR A 221 2.73 5.82 6.37
C TYR A 221 1.91 6.37 5.19
N PHE A 222 0.83 5.67 4.86
CA PHE A 222 -0.04 5.99 3.73
C PHE A 222 -1.42 6.41 4.24
N ARG A 223 -1.84 7.62 3.86
CA ARG A 223 -3.16 8.15 4.17
C ARG A 223 -3.94 8.41 2.89
N LEU A 224 -5.03 7.69 2.66
CA LEU A 224 -6.01 8.01 1.62
C LEU A 224 -7.10 8.89 2.22
N ASN A 225 -7.07 10.19 1.93
CA ASN A 225 -8.07 11.14 2.40
C ASN A 225 -9.16 11.42 1.36
N ALA A 226 -8.86 11.31 0.08
CA ALA A 226 -9.78 11.63 -1.01
C ALA A 226 -10.98 10.68 -1.07
N LYS A 227 -12.20 11.25 -1.14
CA LYS A 227 -13.45 10.51 -1.26
C LYS A 227 -13.59 9.89 -2.66
N GLY A 228 -14.03 8.62 -2.75
CA GLY A 228 -14.22 7.92 -4.03
C GLY A 228 -12.92 7.78 -4.82
N ALA A 229 -11.79 7.67 -4.13
CA ALA A 229 -10.48 7.52 -4.76
C ALA A 229 -9.84 6.17 -4.44
N GLY A 230 -8.86 5.81 -5.25
CA GLY A 230 -7.97 4.68 -5.03
C GLY A 230 -6.58 5.12 -4.59
N GLN A 231 -5.91 4.27 -3.83
CA GLN A 231 -4.49 4.37 -3.47
C GLN A 231 -3.78 3.14 -3.98
N PHE A 232 -2.68 3.35 -4.73
CA PHE A 232 -1.99 2.31 -5.51
C PHE A 232 -0.48 2.41 -5.32
N GLU A 233 -0.04 2.52 -4.08
CA GLU A 233 1.38 2.64 -3.75
C GLU A 233 2.16 1.37 -4.09
N HIS A 234 3.39 1.54 -4.56
CA HIS A 234 4.32 0.46 -4.85
C HIS A 234 5.49 0.47 -3.87
N THR A 235 5.60 -0.55 -3.05
CA THR A 235 6.74 -0.73 -2.13
C THR A 235 7.70 -1.77 -2.70
N LEU A 236 8.93 -1.34 -3.03
CA LEU A 236 10.01 -2.18 -3.48
C LEU A 236 11.18 -2.14 -2.49
N ILE A 237 11.46 -3.28 -1.85
CA ILE A 237 12.53 -3.40 -0.86
C ILE A 237 13.52 -4.47 -1.29
N ILE A 238 14.81 -4.11 -1.33
CA ILE A 238 15.91 -5.01 -1.62
C ILE A 238 16.86 -5.00 -0.42
N VAL A 239 16.94 -6.13 0.28
CA VAL A 239 17.91 -6.34 1.38
C VAL A 239 18.99 -7.26 0.87
N ASP A 240 20.19 -6.70 0.64
CA ASP A 240 21.29 -7.39 -0.02
C ASP A 240 21.95 -8.43 0.89
N GLU A 241 22.87 -9.22 0.35
CA GLU A 241 23.47 -10.38 1.00
C GLU A 241 23.98 -10.07 2.43
N GLY A 242 23.51 -10.84 3.40
CA GLY A 242 23.89 -10.71 4.80
C GLY A 242 23.42 -9.43 5.51
N ALA A 243 22.63 -8.60 4.86
CA ALA A 243 22.08 -7.38 5.44
C ALA A 243 20.81 -7.63 6.27
N SER A 244 20.40 -6.66 7.08
CA SER A 244 19.15 -6.75 7.83
C SER A 244 18.37 -5.44 7.89
N LEU A 245 17.04 -5.55 7.86
CA LEU A 245 16.12 -4.43 7.94
C LEU A 245 14.83 -4.83 8.68
N HIS A 246 14.29 -3.91 9.47
CA HIS A 246 12.89 -3.91 9.87
C HIS A 246 12.19 -2.71 9.19
N PHE A 247 11.21 -3.00 8.36
CA PHE A 247 10.38 -2.00 7.70
C PHE A 247 8.96 -2.03 8.26
N ILE A 248 8.42 -0.87 8.58
CA ILE A 248 7.07 -0.71 9.12
C ILE A 248 6.23 0.07 8.12
N GLU A 249 5.07 -0.44 7.77
CA GLU A 249 4.12 0.22 6.91
C GLU A 249 2.80 0.44 7.65
N GLY A 250 2.33 1.68 7.67
CA GLY A 250 1.05 2.06 8.24
C GLY A 250 0.13 2.58 7.14
N CYS A 251 -1.14 2.15 7.15
CA CYS A 251 -2.14 2.61 6.19
C CYS A 251 -3.43 3.00 6.90
N SER A 252 -4.08 4.08 6.42
CA SER A 252 -5.39 4.46 6.96
C SER A 252 -6.23 5.26 5.95
N ALA A 253 -7.56 5.23 6.16
CA ALA A 253 -8.50 6.08 5.45
C ALA A 253 -9.69 6.45 6.35
N PRO A 254 -10.27 7.67 6.20
CA PRO A 254 -11.48 8.04 6.89
C PRO A 254 -12.70 7.34 6.29
N LYS A 255 -13.81 7.38 7.03
CA LYS A 255 -15.08 6.81 6.57
C LYS A 255 -15.79 7.76 5.62
N TYR A 256 -16.19 7.25 4.46
CA TYR A 256 -17.08 7.89 3.51
C TYR A 256 -18.34 7.04 3.26
N ASN A 257 -19.33 7.63 2.58
CA ASN A 257 -20.54 6.95 2.15
C ASN A 257 -20.44 6.39 0.71
N VAL A 258 -19.26 6.33 0.17
CA VAL A 258 -18.93 5.75 -1.15
C VAL A 258 -17.74 4.82 -1.00
N ALA A 259 -17.56 3.91 -1.95
CA ALA A 259 -16.41 3.03 -1.99
C ALA A 259 -15.10 3.81 -2.15
N ASN A 260 -14.08 3.36 -1.44
CA ASN A 260 -12.67 3.70 -1.67
C ASN A 260 -11.92 2.40 -1.91
N LEU A 261 -10.88 2.45 -2.70
CA LEU A 261 -10.05 1.29 -3.05
C LEU A 261 -8.61 1.47 -2.57
N HIS A 262 -8.05 0.44 -2.00
CA HIS A 262 -6.62 0.30 -1.79
C HIS A 262 -6.14 -0.96 -2.52
N ALA A 263 -5.28 -0.81 -3.50
CA ALA A 263 -4.68 -1.91 -4.25
C ALA A 263 -3.16 -1.70 -4.37
N GLY A 264 -2.50 -1.68 -3.21
CA GLY A 264 -1.06 -1.57 -3.08
C GLY A 264 -0.34 -2.84 -3.57
N CYS A 265 0.90 -2.68 -3.97
CA CYS A 265 1.78 -3.76 -4.36
C CYS A 265 3.10 -3.70 -3.59
N VAL A 266 3.50 -4.83 -3.03
CA VAL A 266 4.74 -4.95 -2.25
C VAL A 266 5.61 -6.07 -2.82
N GLU A 267 6.84 -5.72 -3.21
CA GLU A 267 7.85 -6.64 -3.71
C GLU A 267 9.09 -6.59 -2.83
N LEU A 268 9.43 -7.73 -2.22
CA LEU A 268 10.51 -7.84 -1.26
C LEU A 268 11.58 -8.83 -1.77
N TYR A 269 12.80 -8.36 -1.92
CA TYR A 269 13.95 -9.18 -2.32
C TYR A 269 14.88 -9.36 -1.12
N VAL A 270 14.86 -10.54 -0.53
CA VAL A 270 15.71 -10.92 0.60
C VAL A 270 16.83 -11.80 0.09
N LYS A 271 18.02 -11.21 -0.09
CA LYS A 271 19.17 -11.89 -0.68
C LYS A 271 19.78 -12.92 0.28
N LYS A 272 20.79 -13.64 -0.20
CA LYS A 272 21.46 -14.70 0.56
C LYS A 272 21.85 -14.26 1.98
N ASN A 273 21.42 -15.03 2.99
CA ASN A 273 21.66 -14.77 4.41
C ASN A 273 21.14 -13.41 4.93
N ALA A 274 20.33 -12.69 4.16
CA ALA A 274 19.72 -11.43 4.59
C ALA A 274 18.51 -11.68 5.48
N LYS A 275 18.11 -10.65 6.25
CA LYS A 275 16.94 -10.69 7.12
C LYS A 275 16.05 -9.47 6.88
N LEU A 276 14.79 -9.70 6.61
CA LEU A 276 13.78 -8.64 6.50
C LEU A 276 12.60 -8.96 7.42
N ARG A 277 12.28 -8.04 8.31
CA ARG A 277 11.00 -8.01 8.99
C ARG A 277 10.14 -6.94 8.34
N TYR A 278 8.99 -7.33 7.80
CA TYR A 278 8.03 -6.43 7.19
C TYR A 278 6.75 -6.41 8.04
N SER A 279 6.52 -5.28 8.68
CA SER A 279 5.37 -5.09 9.57
C SER A 279 4.37 -4.14 8.94
N THR A 280 3.09 -4.54 8.87
CA THR A 280 2.01 -3.70 8.33
C THR A 280 0.93 -3.50 9.39
N ILE A 281 0.51 -2.24 9.58
CA ILE A 281 -0.64 -1.91 10.42
C ILE A 281 -1.61 -1.10 9.56
N GLU A 282 -2.72 -1.71 9.22
CA GLU A 282 -3.75 -1.13 8.37
C GLU A 282 -4.99 -0.81 9.20
N ASN A 283 -5.45 0.44 9.14
CA ASN A 283 -6.64 0.91 9.86
C ASN A 283 -7.62 1.58 8.89
N TRP A 284 -8.38 0.72 8.23
CA TRP A 284 -9.32 1.11 7.19
C TRP A 284 -10.72 1.35 7.72
N SER A 285 -11.45 2.25 7.10
CA SER A 285 -12.89 2.43 7.35
C SER A 285 -13.73 1.39 6.62
N LYS A 286 -15.00 1.25 7.02
CA LYS A 286 -15.92 0.21 6.51
C LYS A 286 -16.41 0.42 5.07
N ASN A 287 -15.93 1.41 4.36
CA ASN A 287 -16.20 1.62 2.93
C ASN A 287 -14.97 1.28 2.06
N MET A 288 -13.89 0.81 2.65
CA MET A 288 -12.64 0.50 1.96
C MET A 288 -12.64 -0.92 1.40
N TYR A 289 -12.32 -1.05 0.13
CA TYR A 289 -11.90 -2.30 -0.49
C TYR A 289 -10.38 -2.37 -0.47
N ASN A 290 -9.86 -3.25 0.37
CA ASN A 290 -8.41 -3.42 0.57
C ASN A 290 -7.93 -4.69 -0.15
N LEU A 291 -7.38 -4.52 -1.35
CA LEU A 291 -6.98 -5.60 -2.28
C LEU A 291 -5.47 -5.59 -2.51
N ASN A 292 -4.72 -5.91 -1.46
CA ASN A 292 -3.28 -5.77 -1.41
C ASN A 292 -2.56 -7.03 -1.89
N THR A 293 -1.52 -6.88 -2.73
CA THR A 293 -0.71 -7.99 -3.24
C THR A 293 0.73 -7.85 -2.74
N LYS A 294 1.22 -8.87 -2.03
CA LYS A 294 2.56 -8.84 -1.43
C LYS A 294 3.35 -10.08 -1.84
N ARG A 295 4.58 -9.92 -2.33
CA ARG A 295 5.47 -11.02 -2.72
C ARG A 295 6.86 -10.82 -2.15
N ALA A 296 7.47 -11.91 -1.71
CA ALA A 296 8.87 -11.94 -1.33
C ALA A 296 9.61 -13.03 -2.09
N LEU A 297 10.80 -12.71 -2.59
CA LEU A 297 11.79 -13.69 -3.04
C LEU A 297 12.86 -13.78 -1.97
N VAL A 298 13.01 -14.97 -1.39
CA VAL A 298 13.94 -15.23 -0.28
C VAL A 298 15.01 -16.22 -0.75
N GLU A 299 16.24 -15.74 -0.86
CA GLU A 299 17.38 -16.55 -1.30
C GLU A 299 17.91 -17.44 -0.16
N GLU A 300 18.90 -18.29 -0.46
CA GLU A 300 19.52 -19.25 0.46
C GLU A 300 19.92 -18.61 1.80
N GLY A 301 19.46 -19.19 2.91
CA GLY A 301 19.72 -18.69 4.26
C GLY A 301 19.04 -17.36 4.60
N GLY A 302 18.28 -16.78 3.67
CA GLY A 302 17.51 -15.57 3.92
C GLY A 302 16.31 -15.81 4.84
N VAL A 303 15.86 -14.78 5.54
CA VAL A 303 14.72 -14.82 6.46
C VAL A 303 13.78 -13.65 6.16
N ILE A 304 12.51 -13.95 5.93
CA ILE A 304 11.42 -12.98 5.90
C ILE A 304 10.46 -13.22 7.07
N GLU A 305 10.14 -12.16 7.81
CA GLU A 305 9.10 -12.16 8.83
C GLU A 305 7.97 -11.22 8.39
N TRP A 306 6.80 -11.79 8.11
CA TRP A 306 5.58 -11.02 7.87
C TRP A 306 4.83 -10.81 9.17
N VAL A 307 4.61 -9.54 9.55
CA VAL A 307 3.78 -9.16 10.70
C VAL A 307 2.68 -8.25 10.22
N SER A 308 1.42 -8.65 10.34
CA SER A 308 0.31 -7.89 9.78
C SER A 308 -0.84 -7.77 10.77
N GLY A 309 -1.31 -6.53 10.97
CA GLY A 309 -2.55 -6.21 11.65
C GLY A 309 -3.44 -5.39 10.73
N SER A 310 -4.58 -5.95 10.31
CA SER A 310 -5.55 -5.24 9.47
C SER A 310 -6.85 -5.05 10.25
N PHE A 311 -7.29 -3.82 10.37
CA PHE A 311 -8.48 -3.42 11.11
C PHE A 311 -9.45 -2.68 10.18
N GLY A 312 -10.73 -2.97 10.29
CA GLY A 312 -11.77 -2.36 9.48
C GLY A 312 -11.87 -3.00 8.09
N SER A 313 -11.96 -2.17 7.05
CA SER A 313 -12.33 -2.45 5.66
C SER A 313 -13.76 -3.00 5.47
N HIS A 314 -14.31 -2.83 4.28
CA HIS A 314 -15.53 -3.51 3.82
C HIS A 314 -15.17 -4.89 3.29
N VAL A 315 -14.19 -4.93 2.42
CA VAL A 315 -13.58 -6.15 1.88
C VAL A 315 -12.07 -6.06 2.12
N GLY A 316 -11.47 -7.14 2.66
CA GLY A 316 -10.04 -7.26 2.85
C GLY A 316 -9.50 -8.52 2.16
N CYS A 317 -8.61 -8.35 1.21
CA CYS A 317 -7.85 -9.41 0.58
C CYS A 317 -6.36 -9.08 0.70
N LEU A 318 -5.70 -9.68 1.66
CA LEU A 318 -4.26 -9.60 1.83
C LEU A 318 -3.65 -10.87 1.25
N TYR A 319 -2.78 -10.71 0.24
CA TYR A 319 -2.25 -11.85 -0.51
C TYR A 319 -0.71 -11.90 -0.46
N PRO A 320 -0.11 -12.21 0.72
CA PRO A 320 1.34 -12.37 0.87
C PRO A 320 1.77 -13.78 0.42
N VAL A 321 2.79 -13.86 -0.42
CA VAL A 321 3.43 -15.12 -0.84
C VAL A 321 4.94 -14.96 -0.77
N SER A 322 5.64 -15.98 -0.27
CA SER A 322 7.10 -16.05 -0.25
C SER A 322 7.59 -17.17 -1.15
N TYR A 323 8.47 -16.83 -2.08
CA TYR A 323 9.17 -17.78 -2.95
C TYR A 323 10.56 -18.06 -2.36
N THR A 324 10.87 -19.33 -2.08
CA THR A 324 12.12 -19.72 -1.42
C THR A 324 13.06 -20.55 -2.29
N HIS A 325 12.57 -21.14 -3.41
CA HIS A 325 13.33 -22.07 -4.25
C HIS A 325 13.01 -21.90 -5.73
N LEU A 326 12.96 -20.65 -6.22
CA LEU A 326 12.78 -20.41 -7.65
C LEU A 326 13.99 -20.95 -8.41
N ARG A 327 13.76 -21.98 -9.23
CA ARG A 327 14.74 -22.41 -10.22
C ARG A 327 14.73 -21.43 -11.39
N ALA A 328 15.87 -21.27 -12.08
CA ALA A 328 16.06 -20.34 -13.20
C ALA A 328 15.08 -20.52 -14.39
N HIS A 329 14.19 -21.50 -14.34
CA HIS A 329 13.20 -21.83 -15.37
C HIS A 329 11.75 -21.45 -14.96
N GLU A 330 11.54 -20.85 -13.79
CA GLU A 330 10.20 -20.53 -13.27
C GLU A 330 9.92 -19.00 -13.25
N THR A 331 10.83 -18.22 -13.82
CA THR A 331 10.69 -16.75 -13.97
C THR A 331 10.52 -16.35 -15.42
#